data_b0e836df48f158b0eb3b14509c253b99
#
_entry.id   b0e836df48f158b0eb3b14509c253b99
#
_cell.length_a   1.000
_cell.length_b   1.000
_cell.length_c   1.000
_cell.angle_alpha   90.00
_cell.angle_beta   90.00
_cell.angle_gamma   90.00
#
_symmetry.space_group_name_H-M   'P 1'
#
loop_
_entity.id
_entity.type
_entity.pdbx_description
1 polymer ?
#
loop_
_entity_poly.entity_id
_entity_poly.type
_entity_poly.pdbx_seq_one_letter_code
_entity_poly.pdbx_strand_id
1 'polypeptide(L)'
;ARLTQCFTIAANDLQRDLLLPGLLNRLQNQAPGVTLRVVPSDVPSADMLRAQDCQLVISPRPPDATDIKHKRLFADTYRVFYDPHVRKAPRSLKAYEASEHITVVHQPRRSLDIDELLLKRGINRRFAATLSSFSGVAAFVSGTDRLATLPGLLRQSLLRGLADAPAPFETPEMPMYAIWHVRHQQDPVHAWLREQLFAR
;
A
#
# COMPACT_ATOMS: atom_id res chain seq x y z
N ALA A 1 -2.86 -5.98 35.25
CA ALA A 1 -3.95 -6.55 34.44
C ALA A 1 -3.38 -6.86 33.05
N ARG A 2 -3.64 -8.07 32.53
CA ARG A 2 -3.27 -8.40 31.15
C ARG A 2 -4.13 -7.56 30.22
N LEU A 3 -3.50 -6.76 29.35
CA LEU A 3 -4.21 -6.02 28.30
C LEU A 3 -4.85 -7.02 27.34
N THR A 4 -6.16 -7.01 27.27
CA THR A 4 -6.95 -7.75 26.27
C THR A 4 -7.70 -6.71 25.45
N GLN A 5 -7.26 -6.49 24.21
CA GLN A 5 -7.88 -5.52 23.31
C GLN A 5 -7.78 -5.97 21.87
N CYS A 6 -8.84 -5.74 21.11
CA CYS A 6 -8.84 -5.85 19.68
C CYS A 6 -8.61 -4.47 19.04
N PHE A 7 -7.53 -4.33 18.28
CA PHE A 7 -7.32 -3.13 17.47
C PHE A 7 -7.82 -3.37 16.04
N THR A 8 -8.67 -2.49 15.56
CA THR A 8 -9.09 -2.49 14.15
C THR A 8 -8.21 -1.54 13.37
N ILE A 9 -7.47 -2.07 12.39
CA ILE A 9 -6.56 -1.32 11.53
C ILE A 9 -7.04 -1.44 10.09
N ALA A 10 -7.21 -0.30 9.42
CA ALA A 10 -7.54 -0.25 8.01
C ALA A 10 -6.25 -0.15 7.18
N ALA A 11 -6.06 -1.09 6.28
CA ALA A 11 -4.91 -1.14 5.38
C ALA A 11 -5.26 -1.93 4.12
N ASN A 12 -4.77 -1.49 2.98
CA ASN A 12 -4.82 -2.28 1.76
C ASN A 12 -3.70 -3.33 1.79
N ASP A 13 -3.71 -4.21 0.82
CA ASP A 13 -2.89 -5.43 0.84
C ASP A 13 -1.38 -5.19 0.89
N LEU A 14 -0.85 -4.11 0.30
CA LEU A 14 0.58 -3.75 0.44
C LEU A 14 0.94 -3.52 1.91
N GLN A 15 0.25 -2.62 2.58
CA GLN A 15 0.53 -2.22 3.96
C GLN A 15 0.21 -3.35 4.94
N ARG A 16 -0.90 -4.06 4.69
CA ARG A 16 -1.31 -5.21 5.48
C ARG A 16 -0.19 -6.25 5.55
N ASP A 17 0.28 -6.71 4.39
CA ASP A 17 1.21 -7.84 4.33
C ASP A 17 2.64 -7.42 4.71
N LEU A 18 3.01 -6.17 4.45
CA LEU A 18 4.33 -5.64 4.78
C LEU A 18 4.51 -5.36 6.28
N LEU A 19 3.48 -4.83 6.96
CA LEU A 19 3.61 -4.25 8.29
C LEU A 19 2.91 -5.04 9.39
N LEU A 20 1.70 -5.54 9.13
CA LEU A 20 0.83 -6.02 10.20
C LEU A 20 1.24 -7.36 10.80
N PRO A 21 1.83 -8.33 10.08
CA PRO A 21 2.34 -9.55 10.72
C PRO A 21 3.41 -9.25 11.77
N GLY A 22 4.39 -8.43 11.44
CA GLY A 22 5.43 -8.01 12.38
C GLY A 22 4.88 -7.17 13.56
N LEU A 23 3.93 -6.29 13.29
CA LEU A 23 3.23 -5.55 14.33
C LEU A 23 2.52 -6.47 15.32
N LEU A 24 1.74 -7.44 14.83
CA LEU A 24 1.03 -8.39 15.69
C LEU A 24 2.00 -9.15 16.59
N ASN A 25 3.10 -9.63 16.04
CA ASN A 25 4.12 -10.33 16.83
C ASN A 25 4.69 -9.44 17.96
N ARG A 26 5.04 -8.17 17.67
CA ARG A 26 5.53 -7.25 18.68
C ARG A 26 4.50 -6.94 19.78
N LEU A 27 3.25 -6.75 19.39
CA LEU A 27 2.16 -6.51 20.34
C LEU A 27 1.96 -7.72 21.26
N GLN A 28 1.88 -8.92 20.69
CA GLN A 28 1.62 -10.15 21.47
C GLN A 28 2.79 -10.58 22.34
N ASN A 29 4.02 -10.25 21.98
CA ASN A 29 5.18 -10.47 22.84
C ASN A 29 5.08 -9.67 24.15
N GLN A 30 4.45 -8.49 24.13
CA GLN A 30 4.27 -7.64 25.33
C GLN A 30 2.91 -7.83 26.00
N ALA A 31 1.87 -8.09 25.20
CA ALA A 31 0.49 -8.26 25.65
C ALA A 31 -0.19 -9.39 24.87
N PRO A 32 -0.04 -10.67 25.31
CA PRO A 32 -0.54 -11.85 24.57
C PRO A 32 -2.05 -11.86 24.31
N GLY A 33 -2.83 -11.07 25.05
CA GLY A 33 -4.29 -10.95 24.87
C GLY A 33 -4.71 -9.97 23.78
N VAL A 34 -3.76 -9.29 23.11
CA VAL A 34 -4.06 -8.35 22.03
C VAL A 34 -4.34 -9.11 20.73
N THR A 35 -5.36 -8.64 20.02
CA THR A 35 -5.73 -9.13 18.69
C THR A 35 -5.82 -7.98 17.69
N LEU A 36 -5.64 -8.28 16.41
CA LEU A 36 -5.86 -7.33 15.31
C LEU A 36 -7.09 -7.75 14.50
N ARG A 37 -7.92 -6.79 14.18
CA ARG A 37 -8.91 -6.87 13.11
C ARG A 37 -8.42 -5.99 11.97
N VAL A 38 -8.21 -6.57 10.80
CA VAL A 38 -7.73 -5.85 9.62
C VAL A 38 -8.87 -5.68 8.64
N VAL A 39 -9.12 -4.46 8.22
CA VAL A 39 -10.14 -4.11 7.24
C VAL A 39 -9.52 -3.36 6.07
N PRO A 40 -10.09 -3.40 4.86
CA PRO A 40 -9.61 -2.59 3.75
C PRO A 40 -9.70 -1.10 4.08
N SER A 41 -8.70 -0.32 3.69
CA SER A 41 -8.77 1.15 3.78
C SER A 41 -9.37 1.77 2.53
N ASP A 42 -9.23 1.12 1.39
CA ASP A 42 -9.49 1.70 0.07
C ASP A 42 -8.86 3.09 -0.05
N VAL A 43 -9.62 4.11 -0.44
CA VAL A 43 -9.22 5.52 -0.26
C VAL A 43 -9.77 5.98 1.09
N PRO A 44 -8.91 6.23 2.10
CA PRO A 44 -9.39 6.51 3.45
C PRO A 44 -10.16 7.83 3.51
N SER A 45 -11.23 7.83 4.28
CA SER A 45 -12.01 9.03 4.62
C SER A 45 -11.84 9.40 6.08
N ALA A 46 -12.07 10.69 6.41
CA ALA A 46 -12.10 11.12 7.80
C ALA A 46 -13.25 10.43 8.58
N ASP A 47 -14.37 10.15 7.91
CA ASP A 47 -15.56 9.58 8.54
C ASP A 47 -15.34 8.16 9.07
N MET A 48 -14.53 7.33 8.41
CA MET A 48 -14.23 5.98 8.94
C MET A 48 -13.48 6.04 10.28
N LEU A 49 -12.66 7.07 10.50
CA LEU A 49 -11.97 7.31 11.78
C LEU A 49 -12.88 8.01 12.80
N ARG A 50 -13.75 8.91 12.36
CA ARG A 50 -14.73 9.58 13.22
C ARG A 50 -15.79 8.62 13.75
N ALA A 51 -16.28 7.74 12.89
CA ALA A 51 -17.26 6.70 13.22
C ALA A 51 -16.67 5.55 14.05
N GLN A 52 -15.35 5.52 14.26
CA GLN A 52 -14.63 4.46 14.96
C GLN A 52 -14.72 3.08 14.30
N ASP A 53 -14.90 3.04 12.99
CA ASP A 53 -14.83 1.79 12.21
C ASP A 53 -13.44 1.16 12.32
N CYS A 54 -12.41 2.01 12.51
CA CYS A 54 -11.05 1.62 12.83
C CYS A 54 -10.37 2.65 13.73
N GLN A 55 -9.34 2.22 14.48
CA GLN A 55 -8.53 3.10 15.32
C GLN A 55 -7.33 3.69 14.56
N LEU A 56 -6.86 2.99 13.54
CA LEU A 56 -5.66 3.34 12.78
C LEU A 56 -5.88 3.02 11.31
N VAL A 57 -5.42 3.91 10.45
CA VAL A 57 -5.34 3.70 9.00
C VAL A 57 -3.89 3.79 8.57
N ILE A 58 -3.46 2.90 7.66
CA ILE A 58 -2.14 2.97 7.03
C ILE A 58 -2.36 3.21 5.54
N SER A 59 -1.99 4.40 5.07
CA SER A 59 -2.25 4.82 3.69
C SER A 59 -1.27 5.89 3.24
N PRO A 60 -0.99 6.01 1.92
CA PRO A 60 -0.25 7.15 1.37
C PRO A 60 -1.09 8.43 1.29
N ARG A 61 -2.40 8.36 1.57
CA ARG A 61 -3.37 9.46 1.36
C ARG A 61 -4.12 9.79 2.65
N PRO A 62 -3.49 10.53 3.60
CA PRO A 62 -4.22 11.00 4.77
C PRO A 62 -5.35 11.93 4.36
N PRO A 63 -6.56 11.80 4.96
CA PRO A 63 -7.63 12.76 4.76
C PRO A 63 -7.21 14.16 5.22
N ASP A 64 -7.56 15.17 4.44
CA ASP A 64 -7.35 16.58 4.81
C ASP A 64 -8.48 17.03 5.76
N ALA A 65 -8.27 16.87 7.05
CA ALA A 65 -9.20 17.24 8.10
C ALA A 65 -8.44 17.59 9.39
N THR A 66 -8.92 18.61 10.10
CA THR A 66 -8.23 19.15 11.30
C THR A 66 -8.21 18.19 12.48
N ASP A 67 -9.17 17.30 12.55
CA ASP A 67 -9.31 16.26 13.59
C ASP A 67 -8.59 14.96 13.26
N ILE A 68 -7.95 14.88 12.08
CA ILE A 68 -7.15 13.72 11.65
C ILE A 68 -5.67 14.05 11.81
N LYS A 69 -4.97 13.18 12.51
CA LYS A 69 -3.51 13.23 12.70
C LYS A 69 -2.85 12.18 11.84
N HIS A 70 -1.66 12.47 11.36
CA HIS A 70 -0.85 11.50 10.64
C HIS A 70 0.63 11.69 10.92
N LYS A 71 1.39 10.62 10.78
CA LYS A 71 2.84 10.62 10.87
C LYS A 71 3.42 9.69 9.82
N ARG A 72 4.48 10.15 9.15
CA ARG A 72 5.16 9.37 8.11
C ARG A 72 5.82 8.13 8.71
N LEU A 73 5.57 6.99 8.12
CA LEU A 73 6.18 5.70 8.45
C LEU A 73 7.43 5.46 7.61
N PHE A 74 7.30 5.59 6.30
CA PHE A 74 8.35 5.38 5.30
C PHE A 74 7.93 5.99 3.96
N ALA A 75 8.79 5.86 2.98
CA ALA A 75 8.44 6.10 1.59
C ALA A 75 8.83 4.90 0.73
N ASP A 76 8.11 4.73 -0.35
CA ASP A 76 8.36 3.77 -1.41
C ASP A 76 8.53 4.50 -2.74
N THR A 77 9.00 3.80 -3.76
CA THR A 77 9.06 4.27 -5.14
C THR A 77 8.38 3.26 -6.04
N TYR A 78 7.85 3.73 -7.17
CA TYR A 78 7.26 2.84 -8.16
C TYR A 78 8.34 2.12 -8.94
N ARG A 79 8.09 0.84 -9.24
CA ARG A 79 8.95 -0.04 -10.05
C ARG A 79 8.12 -0.71 -11.13
N VAL A 80 8.78 -1.13 -12.19
CA VAL A 80 8.15 -1.93 -13.25
C VAL A 80 8.39 -3.40 -12.96
N PHE A 81 7.30 -4.14 -12.70
CA PHE A 81 7.32 -5.57 -12.47
C PHE A 81 7.08 -6.34 -13.78
N TYR A 82 7.76 -7.45 -13.96
CA TYR A 82 7.69 -8.29 -15.14
C TYR A 82 8.10 -9.74 -14.82
N ASP A 83 7.74 -10.67 -15.71
CA ASP A 83 8.22 -12.05 -15.60
C ASP A 83 9.59 -12.19 -16.31
N PRO A 84 10.69 -12.46 -15.59
CA PRO A 84 12.03 -12.56 -16.17
C PRO A 84 12.22 -13.80 -17.03
N HIS A 85 11.35 -14.81 -16.92
CA HIS A 85 11.37 -16.01 -17.77
C HIS A 85 10.79 -15.75 -19.16
N VAL A 86 9.97 -14.70 -19.32
CA VAL A 86 9.31 -14.36 -20.58
C VAL A 86 9.96 -13.18 -21.28
N ARG A 87 10.41 -12.18 -20.51
CA ARG A 87 11.00 -10.96 -21.09
C ARG A 87 12.09 -10.33 -20.22
N LYS A 88 12.81 -9.42 -20.83
CA LYS A 88 13.72 -8.49 -20.09
C LYS A 88 12.97 -7.22 -19.69
N ALA A 89 13.52 -6.51 -18.71
CA ALA A 89 13.05 -5.21 -18.30
C ALA A 89 12.97 -4.23 -19.48
N PRO A 90 11.93 -3.37 -19.58
CA PRO A 90 11.87 -2.33 -20.59
C PRO A 90 12.96 -1.27 -20.29
N ARG A 91 13.86 -1.03 -21.26
CA ARG A 91 14.98 -0.08 -21.11
C ARG A 91 14.68 1.30 -21.71
N SER A 92 13.58 1.44 -22.40
CA SER A 92 13.17 2.70 -23.04
C SER A 92 11.70 2.96 -22.85
N LEU A 93 11.29 4.24 -22.92
CA LEU A 93 9.90 4.63 -22.89
C LEU A 93 9.12 3.97 -24.03
N LYS A 94 9.71 3.91 -25.23
CA LYS A 94 9.08 3.25 -26.40
C LYS A 94 8.77 1.78 -26.13
N ALA A 95 9.72 1.01 -25.54
CA ALA A 95 9.50 -0.39 -25.20
C ALA A 95 8.45 -0.55 -24.10
N TYR A 96 8.40 0.38 -23.15
CA TYR A 96 7.41 0.42 -22.09
C TYR A 96 6.00 0.67 -22.63
N GLU A 97 5.81 1.68 -23.47
CA GLU A 97 4.51 2.03 -24.07
C GLU A 97 3.99 0.95 -25.06
N ALA A 98 4.90 0.24 -25.74
CA ALA A 98 4.55 -0.83 -26.65
C ALA A 98 4.02 -2.11 -25.96
N SER A 99 4.22 -2.22 -24.65
CA SER A 99 3.78 -3.38 -23.86
C SER A 99 2.31 -3.26 -23.44
N GLU A 100 1.72 -4.39 -23.08
CA GLU A 100 0.48 -4.41 -22.31
C GLU A 100 0.76 -4.26 -20.83
N HIS A 101 -0.15 -3.62 -20.13
CA HIS A 101 0.01 -3.28 -18.72
C HIS A 101 -1.13 -3.81 -17.86
N ILE A 102 -0.80 -4.12 -16.62
CA ILE A 102 -1.76 -4.40 -15.54
C ILE A 102 -1.66 -3.27 -14.52
N THR A 103 -2.79 -2.79 -14.07
CA THR A 103 -2.84 -1.81 -12.98
C THR A 103 -3.92 -2.11 -11.96
N VAL A 104 -3.96 -1.33 -10.89
CA VAL A 104 -4.90 -1.45 -9.78
C VAL A 104 -5.65 -0.13 -9.62
N VAL A 105 -6.96 -0.22 -9.47
CA VAL A 105 -7.85 0.90 -9.17
C VAL A 105 -8.59 0.59 -7.88
N HIS A 106 -8.30 1.38 -6.83
CA HIS A 106 -8.97 1.25 -5.53
C HIS A 106 -10.37 1.87 -5.55
N GLN A 107 -11.25 1.38 -4.69
CA GLN A 107 -12.56 1.98 -4.50
C GLN A 107 -12.46 3.30 -3.70
N PRO A 108 -13.29 4.32 -4.00
CA PRO A 108 -14.22 4.41 -5.15
C PRO A 108 -13.49 4.88 -6.43
N ARG A 109 -13.21 3.96 -7.33
CA ARG A 109 -12.58 4.17 -8.67
C ARG A 109 -11.42 5.17 -8.67
N ARG A 110 -10.48 4.99 -7.77
CA ARG A 110 -9.29 5.84 -7.66
C ARG A 110 -8.08 5.15 -8.26
N SER A 111 -7.57 5.71 -9.34
CA SER A 111 -6.31 5.29 -9.96
C SER A 111 -5.13 5.49 -9.02
N LEU A 112 -4.04 4.75 -9.24
CA LEU A 112 -2.78 5.01 -8.56
C LEU A 112 -2.22 6.37 -8.98
N ASP A 113 -1.51 7.04 -8.07
CA ASP A 113 -0.89 8.34 -8.35
C ASP A 113 0.05 8.28 -9.56
N ILE A 114 0.75 7.16 -9.74
CA ILE A 114 1.61 6.94 -10.91
C ILE A 114 0.79 6.93 -12.20
N ASP A 115 -0.38 6.31 -12.21
CA ASP A 115 -1.22 6.22 -13.41
C ASP A 115 -1.71 7.61 -13.84
N GLU A 116 -2.13 8.43 -12.87
CA GLU A 116 -2.55 9.82 -13.12
C GLU A 116 -1.38 10.68 -13.63
N LEU A 117 -0.19 10.51 -13.04
CA LEU A 117 1.01 11.24 -13.44
C LEU A 117 1.42 10.90 -14.88
N LEU A 118 1.45 9.62 -15.24
CA LEU A 118 1.84 9.18 -16.57
C LEU A 118 0.86 9.67 -17.64
N LEU A 119 -0.43 9.64 -17.34
CA LEU A 119 -1.45 10.18 -18.22
C LEU A 119 -1.24 11.70 -18.45
N LYS A 120 -0.97 12.46 -17.40
CA LYS A 120 -0.67 13.91 -17.50
C LYS A 120 0.60 14.19 -18.31
N ARG A 121 1.58 13.29 -18.31
CA ARG A 121 2.83 13.39 -19.08
C ARG A 121 2.70 12.90 -20.52
N GLY A 122 1.49 12.48 -20.94
CA GLY A 122 1.26 11.96 -22.28
C GLY A 122 1.87 10.56 -22.53
N ILE A 123 2.22 9.85 -21.47
CA ILE A 123 2.71 8.45 -21.56
C ILE A 123 1.50 7.54 -21.62
N ASN A 124 1.26 6.97 -22.81
CA ASN A 124 0.09 6.16 -23.07
C ASN A 124 0.40 4.67 -22.83
N ARG A 125 -0.46 4.04 -22.03
CA ARG A 125 -0.37 2.61 -21.74
C ARG A 125 -1.67 1.92 -22.14
N ARG A 126 -1.54 0.74 -22.73
CA ARG A 126 -2.68 -0.13 -23.00
C ARG A 126 -2.83 -1.11 -21.85
N PHE A 127 -3.91 -0.98 -21.07
CA PHE A 127 -4.21 -1.88 -19.98
C PHE A 127 -4.93 -3.13 -20.49
N ALA A 128 -4.32 -4.30 -20.27
CA ALA A 128 -4.95 -5.60 -20.53
C ALA A 128 -5.96 -5.94 -19.43
N ALA A 129 -5.69 -5.56 -18.19
CA ALA A 129 -6.60 -5.70 -17.08
C ALA A 129 -6.39 -4.60 -16.02
N THR A 130 -7.45 -4.27 -15.33
CA THR A 130 -7.47 -3.41 -14.15
C THR A 130 -8.05 -4.20 -13.00
N LEU A 131 -7.32 -4.28 -11.88
CA LEU A 131 -7.68 -5.07 -10.71
C LEU A 131 -8.09 -4.16 -9.56
N SER A 132 -8.80 -4.71 -8.57
CA SER A 132 -9.20 -3.96 -7.36
C SER A 132 -8.20 -4.07 -6.20
N SER A 133 -7.18 -4.93 -6.32
CA SER A 133 -6.14 -5.11 -5.31
C SER A 133 -4.83 -5.57 -5.93
N PHE A 134 -3.72 -5.43 -5.20
CA PHE A 134 -2.41 -5.91 -5.64
C PHE A 134 -2.30 -7.45 -5.62
N SER A 135 -3.10 -8.12 -4.81
CA SER A 135 -3.01 -9.58 -4.59
C SER A 135 -3.21 -10.43 -5.85
N GLY A 136 -3.92 -9.92 -6.84
CA GLY A 136 -4.15 -10.63 -8.10
C GLY A 136 -3.11 -10.38 -9.19
N VAL A 137 -2.26 -9.36 -9.05
CA VAL A 137 -1.40 -8.87 -10.14
C VAL A 137 -0.43 -9.94 -10.65
N ALA A 138 0.20 -10.70 -9.75
CA ALA A 138 1.17 -11.73 -10.13
C ALA A 138 0.58 -12.76 -11.10
N ALA A 139 -0.67 -13.15 -10.90
CA ALA A 139 -1.37 -14.11 -11.79
C ALA A 139 -1.61 -13.58 -13.21
N PHE A 140 -1.71 -12.27 -13.39
CA PHE A 140 -1.92 -11.62 -14.68
C PHE A 140 -0.62 -11.27 -15.42
N VAL A 141 0.50 -11.26 -14.71
CA VAL A 141 1.84 -10.95 -15.26
C VAL A 141 2.65 -12.21 -15.52
N SER A 142 2.63 -13.17 -14.60
CA SER A 142 3.39 -14.43 -14.71
C SER A 142 3.05 -15.18 -16.01
N GLY A 143 4.09 -15.66 -16.69
CA GLY A 143 3.96 -16.38 -17.98
C GLY A 143 3.59 -15.49 -19.16
N THR A 144 3.60 -14.16 -19.00
CA THR A 144 3.24 -13.20 -20.05
C THR A 144 4.33 -12.13 -20.20
N ASP A 145 4.27 -11.37 -21.28
CA ASP A 145 5.13 -10.21 -21.53
C ASP A 145 4.57 -8.89 -20.96
N ARG A 146 3.48 -8.97 -20.17
CA ARG A 146 2.84 -7.80 -19.54
C ARG A 146 3.71 -7.18 -18.45
N LEU A 147 3.51 -5.89 -18.26
CA LEU A 147 4.16 -5.10 -17.24
C LEU A 147 3.16 -4.62 -16.19
N ALA A 148 3.62 -4.42 -14.98
CA ALA A 148 2.87 -3.73 -13.94
C ALA A 148 3.77 -2.68 -13.27
N THR A 149 3.36 -1.40 -13.29
CA THR A 149 4.07 -0.30 -12.63
C THR A 149 3.41 -0.04 -11.30
N LEU A 150 4.04 -0.50 -10.21
CA LEU A 150 3.45 -0.60 -8.90
C LEU A 150 4.46 -0.21 -7.82
N PRO A 151 4.00 0.00 -6.56
CA PRO A 151 4.90 0.23 -5.43
C PRO A 151 5.97 -0.85 -5.32
N GLY A 152 7.22 -0.43 -5.22
CA GLY A 152 8.38 -1.34 -5.29
C GLY A 152 8.48 -2.31 -4.12
N LEU A 153 7.97 -1.93 -2.93
CA LEU A 153 7.98 -2.81 -1.75
C LEU A 153 7.10 -4.06 -1.90
N LEU A 154 6.21 -4.11 -2.90
CA LEU A 154 5.47 -5.34 -3.26
C LEU A 154 6.39 -6.52 -3.61
N ARG A 155 7.65 -6.27 -3.99
CA ARG A 155 8.66 -7.33 -4.21
C ARG A 155 8.95 -8.14 -2.94
N GLN A 156 8.66 -7.59 -1.76
CA GLN A 156 8.87 -8.28 -0.48
C GLN A 156 7.71 -9.19 -0.09
N SER A 157 6.57 -9.07 -0.77
CA SER A 157 5.35 -9.80 -0.44
C SER A 157 4.66 -10.38 -1.67
N LEU A 158 3.63 -9.71 -2.17
CA LEU A 158 2.70 -10.20 -3.20
C LEU A 158 3.34 -10.42 -4.58
N LEU A 159 4.39 -9.67 -4.91
CA LEU A 159 5.08 -9.76 -6.21
C LEU A 159 6.48 -10.38 -6.10
N ARG A 160 6.73 -11.15 -5.06
CA ARG A 160 8.03 -11.80 -4.80
C ARG A 160 8.48 -12.74 -5.93
N GLY A 161 7.54 -13.32 -6.66
CA GLY A 161 7.81 -14.21 -7.79
C GLY A 161 8.13 -13.51 -9.11
N LEU A 162 8.00 -12.19 -9.18
CA LEU A 162 8.30 -11.38 -10.35
C LEU A 162 9.66 -10.67 -10.17
N ALA A 163 10.29 -10.31 -11.28
CA ALA A 163 11.39 -9.36 -11.26
C ALA A 163 10.86 -7.92 -11.31
N ASP A 164 11.67 -6.98 -10.83
CA ASP A 164 11.36 -5.57 -10.90
C ASP A 164 12.58 -4.76 -11.40
N ALA A 165 12.30 -3.66 -12.05
CA ALA A 165 13.31 -2.75 -12.58
C ALA A 165 12.89 -1.29 -12.39
N PRO A 166 13.84 -0.34 -12.43
CA PRO A 166 13.51 1.08 -12.51
C PRO A 166 12.61 1.35 -13.73
N ALA A 167 11.65 2.25 -13.56
CA ALA A 167 10.87 2.73 -14.70
C ALA A 167 11.77 3.54 -15.67
N PRO A 168 11.47 3.53 -16.98
CA PRO A 168 12.20 4.34 -17.96
C PRO A 168 11.79 5.81 -17.97
N PHE A 169 11.37 6.33 -16.83
CA PHE A 169 10.96 7.71 -16.54
C PHE A 169 11.07 7.98 -15.04
N GLU A 170 11.10 9.24 -14.65
CA GLU A 170 11.08 9.63 -13.24
C GLU A 170 9.73 9.28 -12.60
N THR A 171 9.79 8.65 -11.43
CA THR A 171 8.62 8.33 -10.62
C THR A 171 8.61 9.16 -9.34
N PRO A 172 7.43 9.57 -8.85
CA PRO A 172 7.35 10.25 -7.57
C PRO A 172 7.64 9.29 -6.42
N GLU A 173 8.12 9.85 -5.33
CA GLU A 173 8.13 9.15 -4.04
C GLU A 173 6.69 8.93 -3.56
N MET A 174 6.41 7.77 -2.99
CA MET A 174 5.12 7.45 -2.37
C MET A 174 5.30 7.37 -0.85
N PRO A 175 5.01 8.44 -0.11
CA PRO A 175 5.07 8.41 1.35
C PRO A 175 3.93 7.55 1.91
N MET A 176 4.23 6.83 3.00
CA MET A 176 3.27 6.02 3.72
C MET A 176 3.07 6.59 5.11
N TYR A 177 1.83 6.69 5.55
CA TYR A 177 1.45 7.31 6.82
C TYR A 177 0.69 6.37 7.73
N ALA A 178 0.93 6.51 9.03
CA ALA A 178 -0.01 6.09 10.07
C ALA A 178 -0.97 7.26 10.33
N ILE A 179 -2.26 6.99 10.38
CA ILE A 179 -3.34 7.99 10.38
C ILE A 179 -4.33 7.62 11.49
N TRP A 180 -4.70 8.58 12.34
CA TRP A 180 -5.63 8.37 13.44
C TRP A 180 -6.45 9.62 13.74
N HIS A 181 -7.57 9.46 14.44
CA HIS A 181 -8.37 10.59 14.93
C HIS A 181 -7.71 11.22 16.15
N VAL A 182 -7.80 12.54 16.28
CA VAL A 182 -7.18 13.33 17.39
C VAL A 182 -7.62 12.86 18.77
N ARG A 183 -8.81 12.24 18.92
CA ARG A 183 -9.25 11.66 20.21
C ARG A 183 -8.28 10.64 20.80
N HIS A 184 -7.53 9.96 19.95
CA HIS A 184 -6.54 8.95 20.35
C HIS A 184 -5.14 9.52 20.58
N GLN A 185 -4.95 10.83 20.41
CA GLN A 185 -3.62 11.44 20.49
C GLN A 185 -2.97 11.23 21.85
N GLN A 186 -3.75 11.35 22.93
CA GLN A 186 -3.31 11.25 24.32
C GLN A 186 -3.65 9.89 24.97
N ASP A 187 -4.28 8.98 24.24
CA ASP A 187 -4.60 7.64 24.74
C ASP A 187 -3.31 6.81 24.84
N PRO A 188 -2.90 6.39 26.05
CA PRO A 188 -1.64 5.67 26.24
C PRO A 188 -1.62 4.30 25.53
N VAL A 189 -2.76 3.62 25.41
CA VAL A 189 -2.86 2.33 24.73
C VAL A 189 -2.72 2.53 23.22
N HIS A 190 -3.34 3.55 22.68
CA HIS A 190 -3.19 3.88 21.26
C HIS A 190 -1.79 4.44 20.95
N ALA A 191 -1.19 5.19 21.88
CA ALA A 191 0.20 5.64 21.74
C ALA A 191 1.17 4.46 21.67
N TRP A 192 1.00 3.47 22.54
CA TRP A 192 1.77 2.23 22.53
C TRP A 192 1.60 1.47 21.20
N LEU A 193 0.37 1.34 20.67
CA LEU A 193 0.12 0.75 19.34
C LEU A 193 0.95 1.45 18.25
N ARG A 194 0.95 2.80 18.24
CA ARG A 194 1.73 3.59 17.29
C ARG A 194 3.23 3.35 17.44
N GLU A 195 3.74 3.35 18.68
CA GLU A 195 5.15 3.07 18.97
C GLU A 195 5.58 1.71 18.42
N GLN A 196 4.76 0.66 18.62
CA GLN A 196 5.04 -0.66 18.08
C GLN A 196 4.98 -0.70 16.54
N LEU A 197 4.15 0.12 15.92
CA LEU A 197 4.10 0.24 14.46
C LEU A 197 5.37 0.92 13.91
N PHE A 198 5.90 1.92 14.61
CA PHE A 198 7.13 2.64 14.23
C PHE A 198 8.41 1.87 14.58
N ALA A 199 8.38 0.96 15.54
CA ALA A 199 9.49 0.07 15.89
C ALA A 199 9.65 -1.00 14.80
N ARG A 200 10.66 -0.86 13.95
CA ARG A 200 10.97 -1.79 12.84
C ARG A 200 12.22 -2.58 13.12
#